data_8fb19807959b1ada2d72faa520d7e450
#
_entry.id   8fb19807959b1ada2d72faa520d7e450
#
_cell.length_a   1.000
_cell.length_b   1.000
_cell.length_c   1.000
_cell.angle_alpha   90.00
_cell.angle_beta   90.00
_cell.angle_gamma   90.00
#
_symmetry.space_group_name_H-M   'P 1'
#
loop_
_entity.id
_entity.type
_entity.pdbx_description
1 polymer ?
#
loop_
_entity_poly.entity_id
_entity_poly.type
_entity_poly.pdbx_seq_one_letter_code
_entity_poly.pdbx_strand_id
1 'polypeptide(L)'
;MLRDGAILVAITAALAGGVELAARIAVAPPEEDIHDRVEEFDVAPKEPGTFRILTYGGSTTAGYPRPELGFAMQLESALRRSRPETPVEVINLGYSGKSSVYVRAMVGRAEEHEPDLLVVLSGHNEYLNRTGEDQSLTEKLARAAGRLAIVRFAMEKLRANAPEPLSPDYFLPEQVVPYDRSSPWYAGRIANHEANLKSVADWAQSHDVPVIFCTPPANLAEWPPIYRRIDRYVSNPDYYEDLARVKALRAEGRNEDALTAIDKVIAEYGEDAMFAYLRAYACRDLGRLDEAYELYWRAIELDPFPQRVLPVMNEHIRALRDEANGVYIADVAAAFEAASENRFTGLRLVGDNVHPTLAGHALVAREIARTMAEQGLFLTGSTVPESTASPEVWLQAFMDEIPSPSLKKWQNMKVAQFYSNYCQKYPFYYFELALQYQLEVLERAKDLDQDNWGIYGEVGTLLIMNGRVDEGIEYLRNATALKGSPLDPGDHGSVNWIPEALQIAGITLESLNGES
;
A
#
# COMPACT_ATOMS: atom_id res chain seq x y z
N MET A 1 -32.81 -53.66 16.63
CA MET A 1 -32.94 -52.35 15.99
C MET A 1 -32.11 -51.23 16.65
N LEU A 2 -32.27 -50.87 17.94
CA LEU A 2 -31.44 -49.82 18.56
C LEU A 2 -29.96 -50.20 18.69
N ARG A 3 -29.66 -51.46 18.99
CA ARG A 3 -28.26 -51.96 19.12
C ARG A 3 -27.56 -52.00 17.77
N ASP A 4 -28.25 -52.38 16.71
CA ASP A 4 -27.73 -52.44 15.36
C ASP A 4 -27.50 -51.06 14.76
N GLY A 5 -28.37 -50.09 15.07
CA GLY A 5 -28.19 -48.69 14.72
C GLY A 5 -26.97 -48.06 15.39
N ALA A 6 -26.72 -48.36 16.67
CA ALA A 6 -25.55 -47.84 17.39
C ALA A 6 -24.24 -48.47 16.84
N ILE A 7 -24.23 -49.72 16.46
CA ILE A 7 -23.09 -50.39 15.83
C ILE A 7 -22.79 -49.78 14.44
N LEU A 8 -23.82 -49.56 13.65
CA LEU A 8 -23.67 -48.92 12.33
C LEU A 8 -23.07 -47.52 12.43
N VAL A 9 -23.57 -46.71 13.37
CA VAL A 9 -23.04 -45.35 13.64
C VAL A 9 -21.56 -45.44 14.06
N ALA A 10 -21.20 -46.37 14.96
CA ALA A 10 -19.82 -46.54 15.41
C ALA A 10 -18.87 -46.96 14.27
N ILE A 11 -19.31 -47.88 13.42
CA ILE A 11 -18.53 -48.32 12.25
C ILE A 11 -18.36 -47.20 11.25
N THR A 12 -19.44 -46.42 10.98
CA THR A 12 -19.39 -45.26 10.07
C THR A 12 -18.45 -44.20 10.59
N ALA A 13 -18.48 -43.88 11.89
CA ALA A 13 -17.58 -42.95 12.53
C ALA A 13 -16.12 -43.41 12.49
N ALA A 14 -15.86 -44.73 12.72
CA ALA A 14 -14.52 -45.30 12.64
C ALA A 14 -13.96 -45.28 11.20
N LEU A 15 -14.79 -45.59 10.21
CA LEU A 15 -14.41 -45.49 8.81
C LEU A 15 -14.13 -44.05 8.39
N ALA A 16 -15.00 -43.10 8.76
CA ALA A 16 -14.79 -41.67 8.49
C ALA A 16 -13.49 -41.17 9.17
N GLY A 17 -13.23 -41.55 10.42
CA GLY A 17 -12.00 -41.26 11.13
C GLY A 17 -10.75 -41.83 10.47
N GLY A 18 -10.84 -43.08 9.98
CA GLY A 18 -9.74 -43.74 9.25
C GLY A 18 -9.43 -43.07 7.91
N VAL A 19 -10.48 -42.67 7.18
CA VAL A 19 -10.31 -41.95 5.90
C VAL A 19 -9.74 -40.55 6.13
N GLU A 20 -10.21 -39.83 7.16
CA GLU A 20 -9.67 -38.52 7.54
C GLU A 20 -8.19 -38.64 7.96
N LEU A 21 -7.81 -39.68 8.74
CA LEU A 21 -6.42 -39.90 9.14
C LEU A 21 -5.53 -40.20 7.93
N ALA A 22 -6.00 -41.01 7.01
CA ALA A 22 -5.26 -41.32 5.76
C ALA A 22 -5.10 -40.06 4.89
N ALA A 23 -6.14 -39.22 4.83
CA ALA A 23 -6.08 -37.96 4.10
C ALA A 23 -5.10 -36.98 4.76
N ARG A 24 -5.00 -36.90 6.10
CA ARG A 24 -4.01 -36.06 6.81
C ARG A 24 -2.56 -36.45 6.54
N ILE A 25 -2.30 -37.73 6.20
CA ILE A 25 -0.97 -38.18 5.80
C ILE A 25 -0.65 -37.79 4.34
N ALA A 26 -1.69 -37.68 3.51
CA ALA A 26 -1.56 -37.46 2.07
C ALA A 26 -1.61 -35.97 1.66
N VAL A 27 -2.10 -35.12 2.53
CA VAL A 27 -2.35 -33.68 2.22
C VAL A 27 -1.71 -32.80 3.28
N ALA A 28 -1.05 -31.74 2.85
CA ALA A 28 -0.50 -30.73 3.75
C ALA A 28 -1.58 -30.16 4.70
N PRO A 29 -1.22 -29.77 5.95
CA PRO A 29 -2.15 -29.07 6.82
C PRO A 29 -2.71 -27.83 6.10
N PRO A 30 -3.93 -27.36 6.46
CA PRO A 30 -4.44 -26.14 5.87
C PRO A 30 -3.45 -25.01 6.18
N GLU A 31 -3.12 -24.21 5.18
CA GLU A 31 -2.46 -22.95 5.43
C GLU A 31 -3.36 -22.14 6.36
N GLU A 32 -2.81 -21.70 7.49
CA GLU A 32 -3.48 -20.70 8.33
C GLU A 32 -3.69 -19.47 7.47
N ASP A 33 -4.88 -18.90 7.55
CA ASP A 33 -5.19 -17.66 6.82
C ASP A 33 -4.25 -16.56 7.35
N ILE A 34 -3.28 -16.19 6.55
CA ILE A 34 -2.23 -15.21 6.88
C ILE A 34 -2.88 -13.90 7.38
N HIS A 35 -4.10 -13.61 6.96
CA HIS A 35 -4.79 -12.37 7.26
C HIS A 35 -5.44 -12.34 8.65
N ASP A 36 -5.83 -13.51 9.20
CA ASP A 36 -6.40 -13.64 10.54
C ASP A 36 -5.32 -13.86 11.62
N ARG A 37 -4.08 -14.10 11.22
CA ARG A 37 -2.98 -14.36 12.15
C ARG A 37 -2.53 -13.07 12.82
N VAL A 38 -2.53 -13.07 14.14
CA VAL A 38 -1.84 -12.07 14.96
C VAL A 38 -0.35 -12.37 14.89
N GLU A 39 0.44 -11.42 14.42
CA GLU A 39 1.89 -11.59 14.32
C GLU A 39 2.50 -11.54 15.74
N GLU A 40 3.51 -12.38 15.96
CA GLU A 40 4.32 -12.32 17.16
C GLU A 40 5.56 -11.45 16.89
N PHE A 41 5.73 -10.42 17.70
CA PHE A 41 6.90 -9.56 17.66
C PHE A 41 7.76 -9.85 18.88
N ASP A 42 9.05 -10.02 18.65
CA ASP A 42 10.02 -10.12 19.74
C ASP A 42 10.34 -8.71 20.24
N VAL A 43 9.61 -8.28 21.26
CA VAL A 43 9.75 -6.96 21.88
C VAL A 43 10.53 -7.11 23.17
N ALA A 44 11.70 -6.48 23.24
CA ALA A 44 12.54 -6.50 24.44
C ALA A 44 11.79 -5.88 25.64
N PRO A 45 12.07 -6.33 26.88
CA PRO A 45 11.56 -5.69 28.08
C PRO A 45 11.87 -4.19 28.10
N LYS A 46 10.93 -3.40 28.62
CA LYS A 46 11.09 -1.95 28.69
C LYS A 46 12.16 -1.58 29.72
N GLU A 47 13.15 -0.81 29.28
CA GLU A 47 14.17 -0.27 30.19
C GLU A 47 13.56 0.82 31.10
N PRO A 48 13.95 0.86 32.38
CA PRO A 48 13.44 1.87 33.32
C PRO A 48 13.68 3.31 32.83
N GLY A 49 12.63 4.12 32.84
CA GLY A 49 12.70 5.53 32.45
C GLY A 49 12.60 5.78 30.93
N THR A 50 12.45 4.73 30.12
CA THR A 50 12.22 4.85 28.67
C THR A 50 10.76 5.20 28.41
N PHE A 51 10.53 6.16 27.51
CA PHE A 51 9.21 6.44 26.96
C PHE A 51 8.98 5.56 25.72
N ARG A 52 8.01 4.65 25.81
CA ARG A 52 7.75 3.64 24.78
C ARG A 52 6.50 3.97 23.98
N ILE A 53 6.66 4.08 22.66
CA ILE A 53 5.59 4.27 21.70
C ILE A 53 5.40 2.99 20.90
N LEU A 54 4.17 2.49 20.81
CA LEU A 54 3.81 1.38 19.93
C LEU A 54 3.05 1.91 18.72
N THR A 55 3.48 1.57 17.50
CA THR A 55 2.77 1.96 16.27
C THR A 55 2.06 0.76 15.65
N TYR A 56 0.80 0.93 15.27
CA TYR A 56 -0.07 -0.11 14.72
C TYR A 56 -0.68 0.28 13.39
N GLY A 57 -0.77 -0.66 12.46
CA GLY A 57 -1.40 -0.46 11.16
C GLY A 57 -0.98 -1.48 10.11
N GLY A 58 -1.22 -1.13 8.85
CA GLY A 58 -0.86 -1.94 7.68
C GLY A 58 0.57 -1.67 7.18
N SER A 59 0.78 -1.86 5.88
CA SER A 59 2.08 -1.66 5.21
C SER A 59 2.63 -0.23 5.33
N THR A 60 1.78 0.79 5.36
CA THR A 60 2.16 2.18 5.59
C THR A 60 2.81 2.34 6.96
N THR A 61 2.25 1.74 8.00
CA THR A 61 2.83 1.72 9.35
C THR A 61 4.09 0.87 9.41
N ALA A 62 4.08 -0.29 8.75
CA ALA A 62 5.28 -1.14 8.64
C ALA A 62 6.47 -0.39 8.00
N GLY A 63 6.22 0.74 7.32
CA GLY A 63 7.25 1.55 6.67
C GLY A 63 7.62 1.04 5.29
N TYR A 64 6.64 0.43 4.58
CA TYR A 64 6.87 -0.07 3.23
C TYR A 64 7.30 1.05 2.27
N PRO A 65 8.27 0.85 1.36
CA PRO A 65 8.97 -0.42 1.07
C PRO A 65 10.18 -0.70 1.99
N ARG A 66 10.51 0.19 2.92
CA ARG A 66 11.69 0.12 3.78
C ARG A 66 11.37 0.52 5.21
N PRO A 67 11.12 -0.45 6.11
CA PRO A 67 10.80 -0.19 7.51
C PRO A 67 11.82 0.74 8.20
N GLU A 68 13.09 0.60 7.84
CA GLU A 68 14.20 1.40 8.39
C GLU A 68 14.10 2.89 8.04
N LEU A 69 13.30 3.24 7.03
CA LEU A 69 13.07 4.61 6.57
C LEU A 69 11.63 5.09 6.85
N GLY A 70 10.81 4.23 7.44
CA GLY A 70 9.42 4.50 7.75
C GLY A 70 9.25 5.61 8.81
N PHE A 71 8.04 6.12 8.93
CA PHE A 71 7.74 7.22 9.85
C PHE A 71 8.04 6.89 11.32
N ALA A 72 7.92 5.63 11.73
CA ALA A 72 8.21 5.22 13.10
C ALA A 72 9.68 5.48 13.46
N MET A 73 10.61 5.11 12.58
CA MET A 73 12.04 5.35 12.78
C MET A 73 12.40 6.84 12.69
N GLN A 74 11.75 7.58 11.77
CA GLN A 74 11.93 9.02 11.67
C GLN A 74 11.40 9.76 12.90
N LEU A 75 10.27 9.31 13.46
CA LEU A 75 9.71 9.83 14.71
C LEU A 75 10.67 9.60 15.88
N GLU A 76 11.16 8.37 16.05
CA GLU A 76 12.11 8.02 17.12
C GLU A 76 13.36 8.89 17.06
N SER A 77 13.96 9.03 15.88
CA SER A 77 15.13 9.87 15.64
C SER A 77 14.87 11.33 16.06
N ALA A 78 13.74 11.90 15.65
CA ALA A 78 13.37 13.27 16.00
C ALA A 78 13.11 13.46 17.51
N LEU A 79 12.44 12.50 18.15
CA LEU A 79 12.19 12.53 19.60
C LEU A 79 13.50 12.44 20.41
N ARG A 80 14.44 11.59 19.99
CA ARG A 80 15.78 11.48 20.60
C ARG A 80 16.56 12.79 20.49
N ARG A 81 16.51 13.46 19.33
CA ARG A 81 17.15 14.78 19.17
C ARG A 81 16.50 15.84 20.04
N SER A 82 15.19 15.79 20.19
CA SER A 82 14.43 16.80 20.95
C SER A 82 14.64 16.68 22.46
N ARG A 83 14.85 15.45 22.97
CA ARG A 83 15.07 15.17 24.39
C ARG A 83 16.14 14.11 24.60
N PRO A 84 17.43 14.45 24.36
CA PRO A 84 18.53 13.49 24.43
C PRO A 84 18.75 12.90 25.84
N GLU A 85 18.25 13.57 26.87
CA GLU A 85 18.35 13.11 28.27
C GLU A 85 17.28 12.07 28.65
N THR A 86 16.23 11.89 27.84
CA THR A 86 15.14 10.96 28.13
C THR A 86 15.15 9.84 27.08
N PRO A 87 15.40 8.61 27.47
CA PRO A 87 15.34 7.49 26.53
C PRO A 87 13.95 7.38 25.91
N VAL A 88 13.89 7.21 24.60
CA VAL A 88 12.65 6.96 23.85
C VAL A 88 12.88 5.83 22.86
N GLU A 89 11.86 4.99 22.70
CA GLU A 89 11.82 3.94 21.69
C GLU A 89 10.47 3.91 20.98
N VAL A 90 10.49 3.69 19.68
CA VAL A 90 9.30 3.52 18.86
C VAL A 90 9.29 2.11 18.29
N ILE A 91 8.42 1.27 18.82
CA ILE A 91 8.28 -0.11 18.37
C ILE A 91 7.23 -0.17 17.28
N ASN A 92 7.66 -0.58 16.10
CA ASN A 92 6.79 -0.66 14.94
C ASN A 92 6.14 -2.05 14.86
N LEU A 93 4.84 -2.12 15.16
CA LEU A 93 4.01 -3.31 15.11
C LEU A 93 3.07 -3.31 13.89
N GLY A 94 3.35 -2.45 12.89
CA GLY A 94 2.67 -2.46 11.61
C GLY A 94 3.03 -3.69 10.78
N TYR A 95 2.06 -4.22 10.03
CA TYR A 95 2.30 -5.38 9.17
C TYR A 95 1.57 -5.26 7.82
N SER A 96 2.26 -5.59 6.74
CA SER A 96 1.75 -5.42 5.37
C SER A 96 0.44 -6.18 5.15
N GLY A 97 -0.52 -5.52 4.47
CA GLY A 97 -1.81 -6.11 4.11
C GLY A 97 -2.82 -6.21 5.26
N LYS A 98 -2.49 -5.77 6.47
CA LYS A 98 -3.39 -5.86 7.63
C LYS A 98 -4.37 -4.69 7.70
N SER A 99 -5.59 -4.98 8.13
CA SER A 99 -6.71 -4.05 8.32
C SER A 99 -6.89 -3.64 9.80
N SER A 100 -7.91 -2.86 10.09
CA SER A 100 -8.29 -2.47 11.45
C SER A 100 -8.63 -3.65 12.38
N VAL A 101 -9.03 -4.80 11.84
CA VAL A 101 -9.25 -6.04 12.62
C VAL A 101 -7.95 -6.50 13.28
N TYR A 102 -6.86 -6.49 12.51
CA TYR A 102 -5.53 -6.79 13.04
C TYR A 102 -5.11 -5.77 14.11
N VAL A 103 -5.30 -4.48 13.85
CA VAL A 103 -4.95 -3.41 14.81
C VAL A 103 -5.67 -3.63 16.14
N ARG A 104 -6.98 -3.87 16.11
CA ARG A 104 -7.76 -4.19 17.33
C ARG A 104 -7.20 -5.40 18.08
N ALA A 105 -6.89 -6.48 17.36
CA ALA A 105 -6.38 -7.70 17.96
C ALA A 105 -4.99 -7.48 18.61
N MET A 106 -4.10 -6.72 17.97
CA MET A 106 -2.77 -6.41 18.47
C MET A 106 -2.82 -5.47 19.68
N VAL A 107 -3.65 -4.43 19.63
CA VAL A 107 -3.83 -3.50 20.76
C VAL A 107 -4.40 -4.21 21.98
N GLY A 108 -5.26 -5.23 21.80
CA GLY A 108 -5.75 -6.06 22.90
C GLY A 108 -4.64 -6.76 23.72
N ARG A 109 -3.41 -6.81 23.20
CA ARG A 109 -2.22 -7.36 23.86
C ARG A 109 -1.16 -6.31 24.17
N ALA A 110 -1.44 -5.03 23.95
CA ALA A 110 -0.44 -3.97 24.09
C ALA A 110 0.12 -3.84 25.50
N GLU A 111 -0.65 -4.20 26.53
CA GLU A 111 -0.20 -4.20 27.93
C GLU A 111 1.06 -5.05 28.14
N GLU A 112 1.23 -6.15 27.39
CA GLU A 112 2.41 -7.02 27.45
C GLU A 112 3.72 -6.27 27.14
N HIS A 113 3.62 -5.11 26.48
CA HIS A 113 4.75 -4.30 26.02
C HIS A 113 4.91 -2.97 26.77
N GLU A 114 4.13 -2.70 27.79
CA GLU A 114 4.21 -1.52 28.66
C GLU A 114 4.28 -0.17 27.90
N PRO A 115 3.33 0.16 27.00
CA PRO A 115 3.37 1.40 26.24
C PRO A 115 3.06 2.64 27.09
N ASP A 116 3.69 3.76 26.74
CA ASP A 116 3.33 5.08 27.23
C ASP A 116 2.46 5.84 26.21
N LEU A 117 2.44 5.40 24.95
CA LEU A 117 1.65 5.99 23.88
C LEU A 117 1.38 4.94 22.77
N LEU A 118 0.15 4.93 22.26
CA LEU A 118 -0.20 4.21 21.04
C LEU A 118 -0.31 5.19 19.85
N VAL A 119 0.15 4.76 18.68
CA VAL A 119 -0.05 5.47 17.41
C VAL A 119 -0.68 4.51 16.42
N VAL A 120 -1.81 4.89 15.83
CA VAL A 120 -2.58 4.04 14.92
C VAL A 120 -2.74 4.72 13.58
N LEU A 121 -2.25 4.08 12.51
CA LEU A 121 -2.45 4.51 11.12
C LEU A 121 -2.97 3.32 10.32
N SER A 122 -4.30 3.26 10.14
CA SER A 122 -5.02 2.14 9.49
C SER A 122 -6.22 2.63 8.70
N GLY A 123 -6.57 1.93 7.60
CA GLY A 123 -7.75 2.24 6.78
C GLY A 123 -7.62 1.87 5.30
N HIS A 124 -6.42 1.56 4.80
CA HIS A 124 -6.23 1.22 3.38
C HIS A 124 -6.64 -0.21 3.02
N ASN A 125 -6.54 -1.14 3.98
CA ASN A 125 -6.65 -2.57 3.74
C ASN A 125 -8.02 -3.17 4.10
N GLU A 126 -9.01 -2.36 4.35
CA GLU A 126 -10.33 -2.82 4.83
C GLU A 126 -11.06 -3.70 3.81
N TYR A 127 -10.75 -3.53 2.53
CA TYR A 127 -11.32 -4.31 1.43
C TYR A 127 -10.36 -5.36 0.84
N LEU A 128 -9.08 -5.34 1.24
CA LEU A 128 -8.08 -6.28 0.73
C LEU A 128 -8.34 -7.70 1.22
N ASN A 129 -8.80 -7.84 2.44
CA ASN A 129 -8.89 -9.11 3.12
C ASN A 129 -10.31 -9.37 3.63
N ARG A 130 -10.87 -10.52 3.27
CA ARG A 130 -12.04 -11.05 3.95
C ARG A 130 -11.59 -11.73 5.24
N THR A 131 -11.84 -11.09 6.37
CA THR A 131 -11.59 -11.70 7.67
C THR A 131 -12.64 -12.76 7.99
N GLY A 132 -12.34 -13.65 8.93
CA GLY A 132 -13.30 -14.68 9.36
C GLY A 132 -14.62 -14.12 9.92
N GLU A 133 -14.61 -12.87 10.41
CA GLU A 133 -15.80 -12.16 10.88
C GLU A 133 -16.76 -11.78 9.75
N ASP A 134 -16.25 -11.57 8.54
CA ASP A 134 -17.00 -11.14 7.35
C ASP A 134 -17.62 -12.29 6.56
N GLN A 135 -17.32 -13.53 6.95
CA GLN A 135 -17.77 -14.69 6.20
C GLN A 135 -19.23 -15.00 6.48
N SER A 136 -19.98 -15.22 5.41
CA SER A 136 -21.33 -15.77 5.50
C SER A 136 -21.32 -17.13 6.22
N LEU A 137 -22.45 -17.54 6.74
CA LEU A 137 -22.58 -18.86 7.37
C LEU A 137 -22.13 -19.98 6.43
N THR A 138 -22.43 -19.87 5.13
CA THR A 138 -22.02 -20.83 4.10
C THR A 138 -20.51 -20.84 3.92
N GLU A 139 -19.85 -19.71 3.93
CA GLU A 139 -18.40 -19.60 3.85
C GLU A 139 -17.71 -20.14 5.12
N LYS A 140 -18.28 -19.85 6.30
CA LYS A 140 -17.82 -20.42 7.57
C LYS A 140 -17.94 -21.95 7.60
N LEU A 141 -19.03 -22.48 7.07
CA LEU A 141 -19.23 -23.92 6.94
C LEU A 141 -18.27 -24.54 5.90
N ALA A 142 -18.07 -23.87 4.77
CA ALA A 142 -17.10 -24.30 3.75
C ALA A 142 -15.64 -24.30 4.29
N ARG A 143 -15.28 -23.28 5.06
CA ARG A 143 -13.97 -23.23 5.75
C ARG A 143 -13.83 -24.34 6.79
N ALA A 144 -14.88 -24.57 7.60
CA ALA A 144 -14.89 -25.66 8.56
C ALA A 144 -14.75 -27.03 7.88
N ALA A 145 -15.46 -27.24 6.76
CA ALA A 145 -15.31 -28.44 5.93
C ALA A 145 -13.89 -28.56 5.32
N GLY A 146 -13.31 -27.45 4.88
CA GLY A 146 -11.93 -27.40 4.36
C GLY A 146 -10.86 -27.76 5.40
N ARG A 147 -11.15 -27.70 6.71
CA ARG A 147 -10.27 -28.22 7.77
C ARG A 147 -10.17 -29.75 7.77
N LEU A 148 -11.15 -30.44 7.20
CA LEU A 148 -11.09 -31.88 7.04
C LEU A 148 -10.12 -32.25 5.92
N ALA A 149 -9.15 -33.10 6.20
CA ALA A 149 -8.13 -33.49 5.24
C ALA A 149 -8.73 -34.20 4.01
N ILE A 150 -9.82 -34.95 4.19
CA ILE A 150 -10.53 -35.59 3.08
C ILE A 150 -11.13 -34.58 2.09
N VAL A 151 -11.65 -33.44 2.60
CA VAL A 151 -12.19 -32.38 1.75
C VAL A 151 -11.05 -31.72 0.96
N ARG A 152 -9.91 -31.44 1.60
CA ARG A 152 -8.71 -30.91 0.92
C ARG A 152 -8.21 -31.86 -0.16
N PHE A 153 -8.09 -33.15 0.17
CA PHE A 153 -7.69 -34.17 -0.80
C PHE A 153 -8.62 -34.21 -2.02
N ALA A 154 -9.94 -34.17 -1.80
CA ALA A 154 -10.90 -34.11 -2.89
C ALA A 154 -10.75 -32.84 -3.72
N MET A 155 -10.55 -31.68 -3.07
CA MET A 155 -10.32 -30.40 -3.74
C MET A 155 -9.02 -30.38 -4.54
N GLU A 156 -7.92 -30.96 -4.01
CA GLU A 156 -6.67 -31.10 -4.76
C GLU A 156 -6.83 -31.95 -6.01
N LYS A 157 -7.55 -33.08 -5.92
CA LYS A 157 -7.84 -33.93 -7.06
C LYS A 157 -8.72 -33.24 -8.11
N LEU A 158 -9.65 -32.44 -7.69
CA LEU A 158 -10.47 -31.62 -8.60
C LEU A 158 -9.64 -30.51 -9.25
N ARG A 159 -8.75 -29.84 -8.49
CA ARG A 159 -7.83 -28.83 -9.00
C ARG A 159 -6.76 -29.37 -9.95
N ALA A 160 -6.27 -30.58 -9.72
CA ALA A 160 -5.30 -31.23 -10.60
C ALA A 160 -5.83 -31.50 -12.02
N ASN A 161 -7.15 -31.45 -12.20
CA ASN A 161 -7.82 -31.60 -13.50
C ASN A 161 -8.39 -30.26 -14.02
N ALA A 162 -8.23 -29.16 -13.24
CA ALA A 162 -8.55 -27.82 -13.70
C ALA A 162 -7.37 -27.24 -14.50
N PRO A 163 -7.60 -26.40 -15.52
CA PRO A 163 -6.51 -25.65 -16.13
C PRO A 163 -5.77 -24.90 -15.02
N GLU A 164 -4.42 -24.89 -15.12
CA GLU A 164 -3.58 -24.22 -14.11
C GLU A 164 -4.17 -22.84 -13.81
N PRO A 165 -4.49 -22.54 -12.55
CA PRO A 165 -4.79 -21.18 -12.20
C PRO A 165 -3.52 -20.38 -12.54
N LEU A 166 -3.68 -19.37 -13.38
CA LEU A 166 -2.66 -18.33 -13.57
C LEU A 166 -2.17 -17.97 -12.17
N SER A 167 -0.85 -17.93 -11.97
CA SER A 167 -0.24 -17.71 -10.66
C SER A 167 -1.00 -16.60 -9.91
N PRO A 168 -1.17 -16.68 -8.59
CA PRO A 168 -1.84 -15.65 -7.84
C PRO A 168 -0.92 -14.41 -7.76
N ASP A 169 -0.73 -13.75 -8.88
CA ASP A 169 -0.33 -12.36 -8.89
C ASP A 169 -1.53 -11.59 -8.34
N TYR A 170 -1.47 -11.31 -7.06
CA TYR A 170 -2.49 -10.64 -6.24
C TYR A 170 -3.05 -9.34 -6.83
N PHE A 171 -2.59 -8.93 -8.00
CA PHE A 171 -2.82 -7.64 -8.61
C PHE A 171 -3.17 -7.68 -10.10
N LEU A 172 -3.44 -8.84 -10.68
CA LEU A 172 -3.92 -8.88 -12.06
C LEU A 172 -5.41 -8.52 -12.11
N PRO A 173 -5.79 -7.47 -12.87
CA PRO A 173 -7.19 -7.02 -12.99
C PRO A 173 -8.17 -8.13 -13.42
N GLU A 174 -7.65 -9.16 -14.05
CA GLU A 174 -8.42 -10.27 -14.63
C GLU A 174 -8.89 -11.31 -13.59
N GLN A 175 -8.32 -11.30 -12.38
CA GLN A 175 -8.62 -12.30 -11.34
C GLN A 175 -9.41 -11.75 -10.14
N VAL A 176 -9.60 -10.45 -10.06
CA VAL A 176 -10.30 -9.83 -8.94
C VAL A 176 -11.76 -9.62 -9.31
N VAL A 177 -12.61 -10.35 -8.62
CA VAL A 177 -14.07 -10.13 -8.70
C VAL A 177 -14.37 -8.80 -8.03
N PRO A 178 -14.92 -7.83 -8.77
CA PRO A 178 -15.30 -6.54 -8.19
C PRO A 178 -16.29 -6.74 -7.04
N TYR A 179 -16.13 -5.95 -5.98
CA TYR A 179 -17.09 -6.00 -4.89
C TYR A 179 -18.42 -5.34 -5.30
N ASP A 180 -19.51 -6.00 -4.97
CA ASP A 180 -20.82 -5.36 -5.05
C ASP A 180 -20.94 -4.29 -3.94
N ARG A 181 -20.83 -3.03 -4.34
CA ARG A 181 -20.90 -1.88 -3.43
C ARG A 181 -22.26 -1.71 -2.78
N SER A 182 -23.32 -2.27 -3.37
CA SER A 182 -24.66 -2.30 -2.76
C SER A 182 -24.83 -3.41 -1.72
N SER A 183 -23.85 -4.30 -1.62
CA SER A 183 -23.93 -5.43 -0.71
C SER A 183 -23.80 -4.99 0.76
N PRO A 184 -24.51 -5.66 1.68
CA PRO A 184 -24.32 -5.45 3.11
C PRO A 184 -22.89 -5.68 3.57
N TRP A 185 -22.15 -6.56 2.88
CA TRP A 185 -20.74 -6.81 3.16
C TRP A 185 -19.89 -5.56 2.92
N TYR A 186 -20.10 -4.86 1.79
CA TYR A 186 -19.32 -3.65 1.49
C TYR A 186 -19.56 -2.54 2.52
N ALA A 187 -20.84 -2.28 2.84
CA ALA A 187 -21.20 -1.32 3.89
C ALA A 187 -20.68 -1.75 5.28
N GLY A 188 -20.71 -3.06 5.56
CA GLY A 188 -20.18 -3.64 6.79
C GLY A 188 -18.68 -3.39 6.99
N ARG A 189 -17.89 -3.26 5.93
CA ARG A 189 -16.45 -2.94 6.05
C ARG A 189 -16.21 -1.57 6.69
N ILE A 190 -16.97 -0.56 6.28
CA ILE A 190 -16.89 0.79 6.84
C ILE A 190 -17.28 0.76 8.33
N ALA A 191 -18.41 0.12 8.66
CA ALA A 191 -18.88 0.00 10.04
C ALA A 191 -17.89 -0.80 10.91
N ASN A 192 -17.28 -1.87 10.38
CA ASN A 192 -16.30 -2.66 11.10
C ASN A 192 -15.01 -1.86 11.37
N HIS A 193 -14.56 -1.06 10.40
CA HIS A 193 -13.42 -0.17 10.60
C HIS A 193 -13.68 0.80 11.76
N GLU A 194 -14.81 1.49 11.74
CA GLU A 194 -15.22 2.40 12.82
C GLU A 194 -15.26 1.69 14.18
N ALA A 195 -15.96 0.53 14.26
CA ALA A 195 -16.08 -0.24 15.48
C ALA A 195 -14.73 -0.75 16.02
N ASN A 196 -13.81 -1.17 15.13
CA ASN A 196 -12.49 -1.63 15.51
C ASN A 196 -11.66 -0.50 16.12
N LEU A 197 -11.64 0.68 15.48
CA LEU A 197 -10.90 1.82 16.00
C LEU A 197 -11.50 2.36 17.29
N LYS A 198 -12.83 2.35 17.41
CA LYS A 198 -13.50 2.65 18.68
C LYS A 198 -13.07 1.67 19.79
N SER A 199 -13.00 0.38 19.52
CA SER A 199 -12.50 -0.61 20.48
C SER A 199 -11.05 -0.34 20.90
N VAL A 200 -10.21 0.18 20.00
CA VAL A 200 -8.84 0.62 20.34
C VAL A 200 -8.88 1.83 21.27
N ALA A 201 -9.72 2.81 21.01
CA ALA A 201 -9.90 3.97 21.90
C ALA A 201 -10.42 3.55 23.29
N ASP A 202 -11.41 2.66 23.34
CA ASP A 202 -11.97 2.13 24.60
C ASP A 202 -10.89 1.37 25.40
N TRP A 203 -10.00 0.60 24.72
CA TRP A 203 -8.88 -0.07 25.34
C TRP A 203 -7.88 0.94 25.94
N ALA A 204 -7.49 1.93 25.15
CA ALA A 204 -6.56 2.98 25.57
C ALA A 204 -7.05 3.72 26.81
N GLN A 205 -8.29 4.15 26.83
CA GLN A 205 -8.94 4.80 27.97
C GLN A 205 -8.97 3.90 29.21
N SER A 206 -9.29 2.60 29.05
CA SER A 206 -9.39 1.66 30.18
C SER A 206 -8.03 1.31 30.81
N HIS A 207 -6.92 1.58 30.12
CA HIS A 207 -5.55 1.31 30.58
C HIS A 207 -4.76 2.59 30.88
N ASP A 208 -5.41 3.77 30.83
CA ASP A 208 -4.75 5.08 31.02
C ASP A 208 -3.55 5.29 30.05
N VAL A 209 -3.59 4.70 28.87
CA VAL A 209 -2.58 4.85 27.81
C VAL A 209 -3.12 5.77 26.72
N PRO A 210 -2.53 6.95 26.48
CA PRO A 210 -2.96 7.82 25.41
C PRO A 210 -2.80 7.17 24.03
N VAL A 211 -3.68 7.53 23.10
CA VAL A 211 -3.64 7.07 21.72
C VAL A 211 -3.75 8.23 20.73
N ILE A 212 -2.90 8.23 19.71
CA ILE A 212 -2.99 9.11 18.54
C ILE A 212 -3.47 8.31 17.34
N PHE A 213 -4.67 8.61 16.84
CA PHE A 213 -5.12 8.10 15.56
C PHE A 213 -4.68 9.03 14.45
N CYS A 214 -4.10 8.46 13.40
CA CYS A 214 -3.68 9.17 12.20
C CYS A 214 -4.69 8.94 11.08
N THR A 215 -5.14 9.99 10.40
CA THR A 215 -5.93 9.86 9.18
C THR A 215 -5.03 9.40 8.04
N PRO A 216 -5.27 8.22 7.41
CA PRO A 216 -4.42 7.75 6.32
C PRO A 216 -4.49 8.68 5.09
N PRO A 217 -3.34 9.10 4.54
CA PRO A 217 -3.30 9.82 3.27
C PRO A 217 -3.35 8.84 2.10
N ALA A 218 -3.87 9.27 0.95
CA ALA A 218 -3.89 8.49 -0.27
C ALA A 218 -3.40 9.32 -1.47
N ASN A 219 -2.84 8.66 -2.49
CA ASN A 219 -2.57 9.31 -3.76
C ASN A 219 -3.90 9.60 -4.45
N LEU A 220 -4.28 10.86 -4.48
CA LEU A 220 -5.57 11.30 -4.99
C LEU A 220 -5.56 11.48 -6.50
N ALA A 221 -4.57 12.21 -7.03
CA ALA A 221 -4.61 12.74 -8.37
C ALA A 221 -3.67 12.06 -9.38
N GLU A 222 -2.63 11.36 -8.91
CA GLU A 222 -1.59 10.81 -9.79
C GLU A 222 -1.53 9.28 -9.77
N TRP A 223 -2.55 8.65 -9.21
CA TRP A 223 -2.75 7.21 -9.26
C TRP A 223 -4.19 6.88 -9.64
N PRO A 224 -4.45 6.44 -10.87
CA PRO A 224 -5.79 6.15 -11.34
C PRO A 224 -6.39 4.95 -10.59
N PRO A 225 -7.71 4.77 -10.64
CA PRO A 225 -8.36 3.55 -10.17
C PRO A 225 -7.77 2.32 -10.88
N ILE A 226 -7.46 1.29 -10.11
CA ILE A 226 -6.84 0.06 -10.63
C ILE A 226 -7.88 -0.77 -11.38
N TYR A 227 -9.08 -0.82 -10.85
CA TYR A 227 -10.13 -1.67 -11.36
C TYR A 227 -11.20 -0.85 -12.09
N ARG A 228 -11.44 -1.26 -13.34
CA ARG A 228 -12.60 -0.87 -14.10
C ARG A 228 -13.76 -1.74 -13.64
N ARG A 229 -14.97 -1.31 -13.86
CA ARG A 229 -16.14 -2.16 -13.69
C ARG A 229 -16.10 -3.27 -14.73
N ILE A 230 -15.43 -4.37 -14.38
CA ILE A 230 -15.05 -5.45 -15.31
C ILE A 230 -16.28 -6.18 -15.87
N ASP A 231 -17.34 -6.29 -15.08
CA ASP A 231 -18.53 -7.10 -15.40
C ASP A 231 -19.32 -6.63 -16.63
N ARG A 232 -19.24 -5.35 -17.00
CA ARG A 232 -19.97 -4.79 -18.14
C ARG A 232 -19.11 -4.54 -19.40
N TYR A 233 -17.80 -4.43 -19.27
CA TYR A 233 -16.95 -3.79 -20.26
C TYR A 233 -15.84 -4.64 -20.85
N VAL A 234 -15.43 -5.73 -20.21
CA VAL A 234 -14.40 -6.64 -20.76
C VAL A 234 -14.80 -7.23 -22.12
N SER A 235 -16.10 -7.30 -22.39
CA SER A 235 -16.65 -7.79 -23.66
C SER A 235 -17.16 -6.69 -24.61
N ASN A 236 -17.04 -5.39 -24.24
CA ASN A 236 -17.50 -4.30 -25.10
C ASN A 236 -16.31 -3.52 -25.67
N PRO A 237 -15.96 -3.72 -26.96
CA PRO A 237 -14.88 -2.98 -27.60
C PRO A 237 -15.09 -1.47 -27.59
N ASP A 238 -16.33 -0.98 -27.68
CA ASP A 238 -16.67 0.44 -27.76
C ASP A 238 -16.24 1.20 -26.51
N TYR A 239 -16.29 0.57 -25.33
CA TYR A 239 -15.78 1.17 -24.08
C TYR A 239 -14.30 1.53 -24.18
N TYR A 240 -13.48 0.67 -24.75
CA TYR A 240 -12.04 0.91 -24.89
C TYR A 240 -11.73 1.96 -25.96
N GLU A 241 -12.54 2.03 -27.01
CA GLU A 241 -12.42 3.07 -28.02
C GLU A 241 -12.78 4.44 -27.44
N ASP A 242 -13.84 4.53 -26.65
CA ASP A 242 -14.23 5.74 -25.95
C ASP A 242 -13.17 6.17 -24.92
N LEU A 243 -12.61 5.22 -24.16
CA LEU A 243 -11.52 5.49 -23.22
C LEU A 243 -10.29 6.03 -23.96
N ALA A 244 -9.89 5.40 -25.06
CA ALA A 244 -8.76 5.85 -25.88
C ALA A 244 -9.01 7.26 -26.46
N ARG A 245 -10.25 7.51 -26.93
CA ARG A 245 -10.66 8.82 -27.44
C ARG A 245 -10.57 9.92 -26.38
N VAL A 246 -11.09 9.68 -25.19
CA VAL A 246 -11.01 10.64 -24.07
C VAL A 246 -9.55 10.94 -23.72
N LYS A 247 -8.72 9.92 -23.67
CA LYS A 247 -7.29 10.07 -23.41
C LYS A 247 -6.58 10.89 -24.49
N ALA A 248 -6.90 10.63 -25.77
CA ALA A 248 -6.33 11.38 -26.89
C ALA A 248 -6.74 12.87 -26.85
N LEU A 249 -8.01 13.16 -26.61
CA LEU A 249 -8.51 14.54 -26.50
C LEU A 249 -7.79 15.31 -25.38
N ARG A 250 -7.56 14.65 -24.24
CA ARG A 250 -6.79 15.26 -23.14
C ARG A 250 -5.33 15.49 -23.51
N ALA A 251 -4.68 14.53 -24.14
CA ALA A 251 -3.28 14.68 -24.60
C ALA A 251 -3.12 15.83 -25.61
N GLU A 252 -4.17 16.13 -26.39
CA GLU A 252 -4.23 17.28 -27.28
C GLU A 252 -4.57 18.61 -26.56
N GLY A 253 -4.80 18.60 -25.25
CA GLY A 253 -5.25 19.77 -24.46
C GLY A 253 -6.72 20.15 -24.68
N ARG A 254 -7.51 19.32 -25.37
CA ARG A 254 -8.92 19.53 -25.69
C ARG A 254 -9.82 19.07 -24.56
N ASN A 255 -9.64 19.64 -23.38
CA ASN A 255 -10.26 19.15 -22.16
C ASN A 255 -11.79 19.35 -22.13
N GLU A 256 -12.35 20.40 -22.75
CA GLU A 256 -13.81 20.57 -22.87
C GLU A 256 -14.43 19.50 -23.79
N ASP A 257 -13.74 19.13 -24.88
CA ASP A 257 -14.17 18.05 -25.74
C ASP A 257 -14.08 16.69 -25.04
N ALA A 258 -13.06 16.52 -24.21
CA ALA A 258 -12.91 15.33 -23.38
C ALA A 258 -14.07 15.20 -22.37
N LEU A 259 -14.46 16.30 -21.69
CA LEU A 259 -15.62 16.31 -20.79
C LEU A 259 -16.90 15.93 -21.52
N THR A 260 -17.12 16.50 -22.72
CA THR A 260 -18.29 16.17 -23.56
C THR A 260 -18.30 14.68 -23.92
N ALA A 261 -17.14 14.10 -24.26
CA ALA A 261 -17.03 12.69 -24.58
C ALA A 261 -17.30 11.81 -23.34
N ILE A 262 -16.79 12.19 -22.17
CA ILE A 262 -17.04 11.50 -20.90
C ILE A 262 -18.52 11.51 -20.54
N ASP A 263 -19.19 12.67 -20.66
CA ASP A 263 -20.62 12.79 -20.36
C ASP A 263 -21.47 11.85 -21.23
N LYS A 264 -21.06 11.65 -22.47
CA LYS A 264 -21.71 10.72 -23.42
C LYS A 264 -21.54 9.26 -22.94
N VAL A 265 -20.33 8.89 -22.53
CA VAL A 265 -20.04 7.54 -22.03
C VAL A 265 -20.80 7.28 -20.73
N ILE A 266 -20.82 8.25 -19.81
CA ILE A 266 -21.57 8.14 -18.55
C ILE A 266 -23.07 7.99 -18.81
N ALA A 267 -23.62 8.72 -19.77
CA ALA A 267 -25.04 8.61 -20.14
C ALA A 267 -25.40 7.24 -20.74
N GLU A 268 -24.47 6.61 -21.44
CA GLU A 268 -24.70 5.31 -22.10
C GLU A 268 -24.45 4.12 -21.15
N TYR A 269 -23.36 4.16 -20.40
CA TYR A 269 -22.90 3.02 -19.60
C TYR A 269 -23.02 3.21 -18.07
N GLY A 270 -23.33 4.42 -17.63
CA GLY A 270 -23.27 4.80 -16.21
C GLY A 270 -21.88 5.26 -15.79
N GLU A 271 -21.82 5.88 -14.63
CA GLU A 271 -20.57 6.40 -14.04
C GLU A 271 -19.69 5.25 -13.53
N ASP A 272 -18.40 5.28 -13.89
CA ASP A 272 -17.38 4.39 -13.33
C ASP A 272 -16.17 5.17 -12.80
N ALA A 273 -15.31 4.45 -12.06
CA ALA A 273 -14.14 5.03 -11.41
C ALA A 273 -13.16 5.68 -12.40
N MET A 274 -12.94 5.05 -13.56
CA MET A 274 -11.97 5.56 -14.54
C MET A 274 -12.47 6.83 -15.24
N PHE A 275 -13.73 6.87 -15.63
CA PHE A 275 -14.28 8.09 -16.25
C PHE A 275 -14.45 9.23 -15.25
N ALA A 276 -14.78 8.94 -13.99
CA ALA A 276 -14.74 9.93 -12.93
C ALA A 276 -13.32 10.51 -12.74
N TYR A 277 -12.30 9.65 -12.75
CA TYR A 277 -10.91 10.07 -12.67
C TYR A 277 -10.47 10.93 -13.86
N LEU A 278 -10.80 10.52 -15.08
CA LEU A 278 -10.47 11.29 -16.30
C LEU A 278 -11.21 12.64 -16.34
N ARG A 279 -12.45 12.68 -15.84
CA ARG A 279 -13.21 13.90 -15.67
C ARG A 279 -12.54 14.85 -14.68
N ALA A 280 -12.11 14.32 -13.50
CA ALA A 280 -11.35 15.08 -12.53
C ALA A 280 -10.09 15.69 -13.15
N TYR A 281 -9.40 14.91 -13.93
CA TYR A 281 -8.18 15.34 -14.60
C TYR A 281 -8.43 16.46 -15.62
N ALA A 282 -9.48 16.35 -16.44
CA ALA A 282 -9.86 17.37 -17.39
C ALA A 282 -10.31 18.67 -16.68
N CYS A 283 -11.06 18.56 -15.58
CA CYS A 283 -11.46 19.71 -14.75
C CYS A 283 -10.24 20.41 -14.13
N ARG A 284 -9.26 19.64 -13.65
CA ARG A 284 -8.00 20.20 -13.13
C ARG A 284 -7.26 21.02 -14.18
N ASP A 285 -7.09 20.46 -15.38
CA ASP A 285 -6.40 21.10 -16.50
C ASP A 285 -7.15 22.37 -17.00
N LEU A 286 -8.46 22.46 -16.76
CA LEU A 286 -9.28 23.64 -17.02
C LEU A 286 -9.30 24.65 -15.87
N GLY A 287 -8.59 24.39 -14.76
CA GLY A 287 -8.56 25.24 -13.57
C GLY A 287 -9.81 25.13 -12.68
N ARG A 288 -10.68 24.15 -12.91
CA ARG A 288 -11.87 23.87 -12.08
C ARG A 288 -11.46 22.99 -10.88
N LEU A 289 -10.65 23.58 -9.98
CA LEU A 289 -9.90 22.81 -8.98
C LEU A 289 -10.79 22.14 -7.92
N ASP A 290 -11.82 22.83 -7.43
CA ASP A 290 -12.74 22.25 -6.42
C ASP A 290 -13.55 21.09 -7.02
N GLU A 291 -14.06 21.27 -8.26
CA GLU A 291 -14.76 20.20 -8.97
C GLU A 291 -13.82 18.99 -9.21
N ALA A 292 -12.58 19.23 -9.60
CA ALA A 292 -11.59 18.19 -9.79
C ALA A 292 -11.33 17.42 -8.50
N TYR A 293 -11.22 18.12 -7.36
CA TYR A 293 -11.00 17.48 -6.05
C TYR A 293 -12.14 16.53 -5.67
N GLU A 294 -13.38 16.98 -5.79
CA GLU A 294 -14.55 16.12 -5.51
C GLU A 294 -14.61 14.91 -6.46
N LEU A 295 -14.29 15.11 -7.72
CA LEU A 295 -14.29 14.03 -8.72
C LEU A 295 -13.18 13.01 -8.51
N TYR A 296 -11.99 13.42 -8.04
CA TYR A 296 -10.93 12.47 -7.67
C TYR A 296 -11.37 11.59 -6.50
N TRP A 297 -11.97 12.16 -5.46
CA TRP A 297 -12.53 11.37 -4.37
C TRP A 297 -13.67 10.47 -4.84
N ARG A 298 -14.51 10.99 -5.73
CA ARG A 298 -15.58 10.21 -6.34
C ARG A 298 -15.03 9.00 -7.11
N ALA A 299 -13.91 9.15 -7.81
CA ALA A 299 -13.24 8.04 -8.50
C ALA A 299 -12.76 6.96 -7.52
N ILE A 300 -12.22 7.34 -6.37
CA ILE A 300 -11.82 6.39 -5.31
C ILE A 300 -13.05 5.69 -4.72
N GLU A 301 -14.13 6.41 -4.47
CA GLU A 301 -15.37 5.83 -3.97
C GLU A 301 -16.03 4.87 -4.98
N LEU A 302 -15.90 5.14 -6.28
CA LEU A 302 -16.43 4.30 -7.36
C LEU A 302 -15.55 3.09 -7.66
N ASP A 303 -14.30 3.07 -7.15
CA ASP A 303 -13.41 1.94 -7.39
C ASP A 303 -14.04 0.64 -6.85
N PRO A 304 -14.32 -0.35 -7.68
CA PRO A 304 -14.96 -1.59 -7.25
C PRO A 304 -14.06 -2.44 -6.34
N PHE A 305 -12.78 -2.09 -6.25
CA PHE A 305 -11.83 -2.69 -5.31
C PHE A 305 -11.00 -1.61 -4.63
N PRO A 306 -11.58 -0.90 -3.64
CA PRO A 306 -10.87 0.20 -3.00
C PRO A 306 -9.64 -0.31 -2.25
N GLN A 307 -8.48 0.06 -2.76
CA GLN A 307 -7.20 -0.17 -2.09
C GLN A 307 -6.74 1.08 -1.33
N ARG A 308 -7.59 2.08 -1.25
CA ARG A 308 -7.35 3.36 -0.58
C ARG A 308 -8.40 3.58 0.50
N VAL A 309 -8.02 4.32 1.51
CA VAL A 309 -8.97 4.80 2.52
C VAL A 309 -10.10 5.57 1.83
N LEU A 310 -11.34 5.37 2.28
CA LEU A 310 -12.47 6.16 1.83
C LEU A 310 -12.61 7.43 2.69
N PRO A 311 -13.13 8.55 2.14
CA PRO A 311 -13.32 9.80 2.88
C PRO A 311 -14.07 9.59 4.21
N VAL A 312 -15.14 8.83 4.19
CA VAL A 312 -15.95 8.52 5.39
C VAL A 312 -15.15 7.83 6.50
N MET A 313 -14.13 7.03 6.16
CA MET A 313 -13.28 6.39 7.17
C MET A 313 -12.39 7.42 7.88
N ASN A 314 -11.85 8.40 7.15
CA ASN A 314 -11.11 9.50 7.77
C ASN A 314 -12.00 10.40 8.63
N GLU A 315 -13.28 10.58 8.25
CA GLU A 315 -14.26 11.28 9.09
C GLU A 315 -14.53 10.53 10.39
N HIS A 316 -14.69 9.19 10.34
CA HIS A 316 -14.84 8.37 11.54
C HIS A 316 -13.60 8.47 12.44
N ILE A 317 -12.38 8.47 11.88
CA ILE A 317 -11.16 8.68 12.67
C ILE A 317 -11.18 10.06 13.37
N ARG A 318 -11.52 11.14 12.64
CA ARG A 318 -11.63 12.49 13.23
C ARG A 318 -12.67 12.56 14.35
N ALA A 319 -13.77 11.81 14.21
CA ALA A 319 -14.86 11.74 15.20
C ALA A 319 -14.49 11.00 16.49
N LEU A 320 -13.39 10.22 16.50
CA LEU A 320 -12.89 9.56 17.72
C LEU A 320 -12.24 10.52 18.73
N ARG A 321 -11.97 11.78 18.35
CA ARG A 321 -11.30 12.75 19.22
C ARG A 321 -11.98 12.88 20.57
N ASP A 322 -11.24 12.59 21.62
CA ASP A 322 -11.66 12.77 23.02
C ASP A 322 -10.42 13.08 23.88
N GLU A 323 -9.96 14.34 23.75
CA GLU A 323 -8.71 14.78 24.38
C GLU A 323 -8.77 14.71 25.90
N ALA A 324 -9.97 14.86 26.49
CA ALA A 324 -10.14 14.73 27.94
C ALA A 324 -9.86 13.32 28.45
N ASN A 325 -9.99 12.31 27.60
CA ASN A 325 -9.76 10.91 27.90
C ASN A 325 -8.55 10.32 27.12
N GLY A 326 -7.62 11.17 26.66
CA GLY A 326 -6.37 10.73 26.05
C GLY A 326 -6.48 10.22 24.61
N VAL A 327 -7.55 10.54 23.88
CA VAL A 327 -7.71 10.16 22.47
C VAL A 327 -7.47 11.37 21.56
N TYR A 328 -6.38 11.34 20.81
CA TYR A 328 -5.91 12.44 19.98
C TYR A 328 -5.94 12.08 18.51
N ILE A 329 -5.98 13.11 17.65
CA ILE A 329 -5.98 12.93 16.19
C ILE A 329 -4.81 13.70 15.58
N ALA A 330 -3.94 13.00 14.88
CA ALA A 330 -2.99 13.57 13.94
C ALA A 330 -3.63 13.55 12.54
N ASP A 331 -4.07 14.72 12.04
CA ASP A 331 -4.75 14.78 10.73
C ASP A 331 -3.73 14.76 9.58
N VAL A 332 -3.11 13.60 9.39
CA VAL A 332 -2.08 13.38 8.39
C VAL A 332 -2.61 13.58 6.98
N ALA A 333 -3.85 13.14 6.69
CA ALA A 333 -4.46 13.36 5.37
C ALA A 333 -4.55 14.84 5.04
N ALA A 334 -5.01 15.68 5.98
CA ALA A 334 -5.04 17.14 5.79
C ALA A 334 -3.65 17.75 5.63
N ALA A 335 -2.64 17.23 6.34
CA ALA A 335 -1.26 17.68 6.18
C ALA A 335 -0.70 17.35 4.80
N PHE A 336 -1.03 16.18 4.23
CA PHE A 336 -0.63 15.80 2.87
C PHE A 336 -1.30 16.69 1.82
N GLU A 337 -2.59 16.97 1.98
CA GLU A 337 -3.30 17.92 1.12
C GLU A 337 -2.66 19.32 1.17
N ALA A 338 -2.37 19.82 2.37
CA ALA A 338 -1.74 21.12 2.55
C ALA A 338 -0.32 21.22 1.97
N ALA A 339 0.42 20.11 1.96
CA ALA A 339 1.75 20.02 1.37
C ALA A 339 1.74 19.74 -0.14
N SER A 340 0.57 19.51 -0.73
CA SER A 340 0.39 19.19 -2.15
C SER A 340 -0.11 20.40 -2.92
N GLU A 341 0.31 20.54 -4.18
CA GLU A 341 -0.18 21.58 -5.06
C GLU A 341 -1.70 21.41 -5.28
N ASN A 342 -2.45 22.49 -5.06
CA ASN A 342 -3.90 22.52 -5.20
C ASN A 342 -4.63 21.43 -4.39
N ARG A 343 -4.08 20.96 -3.28
CA ARG A 343 -4.60 19.87 -2.43
C ARG A 343 -4.56 18.48 -3.10
N PHE A 344 -3.96 18.35 -4.26
CA PHE A 344 -3.92 17.09 -5.00
C PHE A 344 -2.74 16.24 -4.54
N THR A 345 -2.93 15.46 -3.48
CA THR A 345 -1.90 14.51 -3.04
C THR A 345 -1.53 13.56 -4.17
N GLY A 346 -0.25 13.52 -4.49
CA GLY A 346 0.30 12.76 -5.60
C GLY A 346 1.61 12.05 -5.26
N LEU A 347 2.33 11.64 -6.30
CA LEU A 347 3.53 10.80 -6.24
C LEU A 347 4.71 11.38 -5.45
N ARG A 348 4.73 12.69 -5.24
CA ARG A 348 5.76 13.32 -4.38
C ARG A 348 5.69 12.87 -2.93
N LEU A 349 4.48 12.62 -2.43
CA LEU A 349 4.25 12.25 -1.03
C LEU A 349 3.76 10.82 -0.87
N VAL A 350 3.07 10.26 -1.87
CA VAL A 350 2.56 8.89 -1.87
C VAL A 350 3.00 8.23 -3.18
N GLY A 351 3.97 7.34 -3.09
CA GLY A 351 4.70 6.80 -4.25
C GLY A 351 3.93 5.80 -5.12
N ASP A 352 2.82 5.29 -4.61
CA ASP A 352 1.83 4.49 -5.34
C ASP A 352 0.42 4.95 -4.95
N ASN A 353 -0.54 4.03 -4.75
CA ASN A 353 -1.88 4.39 -4.29
C ASN A 353 -1.94 4.78 -2.81
N VAL A 354 -1.06 4.24 -1.93
CA VAL A 354 -1.17 4.35 -0.47
C VAL A 354 0.15 4.48 0.30
N HIS A 355 1.27 4.04 -0.29
CA HIS A 355 2.53 4.01 0.43
C HIS A 355 3.25 5.37 0.36
N PRO A 356 3.51 6.01 1.50
CA PRO A 356 4.24 7.27 1.52
C PRO A 356 5.65 7.12 0.92
N THR A 357 6.10 8.15 0.24
CA THR A 357 7.52 8.33 -0.10
C THR A 357 8.33 8.63 1.17
N LEU A 358 9.66 8.77 1.04
CA LEU A 358 10.49 9.20 2.18
C LEU A 358 10.01 10.54 2.76
N ALA A 359 9.67 11.50 1.89
CA ALA A 359 9.12 12.79 2.29
C ALA A 359 7.71 12.64 2.89
N GLY A 360 6.90 11.72 2.36
CA GLY A 360 5.61 11.38 2.93
C GLY A 360 5.74 10.79 4.34
N HIS A 361 6.64 9.86 4.56
CA HIS A 361 6.92 9.32 5.90
C HIS A 361 7.42 10.40 6.86
N ALA A 362 8.24 11.34 6.40
CA ALA A 362 8.67 12.49 7.18
C ALA A 362 7.48 13.37 7.60
N LEU A 363 6.53 13.58 6.70
CA LEU A 363 5.32 14.34 6.99
C LEU A 363 4.42 13.63 8.01
N VAL A 364 4.27 12.29 7.92
CA VAL A 364 3.55 11.49 8.93
C VAL A 364 4.20 11.65 10.31
N ALA A 365 5.52 11.43 10.39
CA ALA A 365 6.27 11.54 11.66
C ALA A 365 6.15 12.94 12.26
N ARG A 366 6.25 13.98 11.44
CA ARG A 366 6.11 15.39 11.85
C ARG A 366 4.73 15.67 12.44
N GLU A 367 3.66 15.21 11.80
CA GLU A 367 2.29 15.43 12.30
C GLU A 367 2.02 14.71 13.62
N ILE A 368 2.56 13.52 13.79
CA ILE A 368 2.50 12.80 15.07
C ILE A 368 3.26 13.60 16.14
N ALA A 369 4.51 14.01 15.87
CA ALA A 369 5.31 14.80 16.80
C ALA A 369 4.66 16.15 17.14
N ARG A 370 4.02 16.81 16.16
CA ARG A 370 3.25 18.05 16.38
C ARG A 370 2.10 17.78 17.36
N THR A 371 1.32 16.74 17.15
CA THR A 371 0.21 16.35 18.04
C THR A 371 0.75 16.02 19.44
N MET A 372 1.86 15.30 19.55
CA MET A 372 2.51 15.02 20.86
C MET A 372 2.91 16.31 21.58
N ALA A 373 3.46 17.29 20.86
CA ALA A 373 3.86 18.58 21.44
C ALA A 373 2.66 19.41 21.89
N GLU A 374 1.61 19.49 21.09
CA GLU A 374 0.37 20.22 21.40
C GLU A 374 -0.33 19.65 22.63
N GLN A 375 -0.27 18.33 22.81
CA GLN A 375 -0.92 17.62 23.91
C GLN A 375 0.00 17.37 25.11
N GLY A 376 1.24 17.83 25.06
CA GLY A 376 2.22 17.65 26.15
C GLY A 376 2.65 16.21 26.37
N LEU A 377 2.50 15.34 25.37
CA LEU A 377 2.93 13.94 25.40
C LEU A 377 4.43 13.87 25.13
N PHE A 378 5.23 13.41 26.11
CA PHE A 378 6.70 13.37 26.04
C PHE A 378 7.36 14.73 25.78
N LEU A 379 6.80 15.54 24.88
CA LEU A 379 7.29 16.84 24.44
C LEU A 379 6.57 17.93 25.24
N THR A 380 7.10 18.31 26.41
CA THR A 380 6.51 19.37 27.25
C THR A 380 7.20 20.70 27.01
N GLY A 381 6.44 21.72 26.58
CA GLY A 381 6.85 23.13 26.59
C GLY A 381 7.99 23.53 25.64
N SER A 382 8.58 22.59 24.96
CA SER A 382 9.60 22.83 23.94
C SER A 382 9.00 22.57 22.59
N THR A 383 8.99 23.57 21.75
CA THR A 383 8.87 23.37 20.31
C THR A 383 9.85 22.28 19.91
N VAL A 384 9.35 21.18 19.36
CA VAL A 384 10.20 20.36 18.50
C VAL A 384 10.64 21.33 17.41
N PRO A 385 11.90 21.78 17.35
CA PRO A 385 12.32 22.76 16.35
C PRO A 385 11.96 22.32 14.92
N GLU A 386 11.81 21.01 14.76
CA GLU A 386 11.50 20.31 13.53
C GLU A 386 9.99 20.17 13.27
N SER A 387 9.10 20.33 14.27
CA SER A 387 7.65 20.24 14.05
C SER A 387 7.11 21.37 13.17
N THR A 388 7.85 22.50 13.09
CA THR A 388 7.59 23.64 12.22
C THR A 388 8.42 23.62 10.94
N ALA A 389 9.40 22.70 10.83
CA ALA A 389 10.24 22.56 9.67
C ALA A 389 9.47 21.92 8.49
N SER A 390 9.92 22.18 7.27
CA SER A 390 9.36 21.48 6.10
C SER A 390 9.67 19.96 6.16
N PRO A 391 8.88 19.12 5.48
CA PRO A 391 9.15 17.67 5.41
C PRO A 391 10.57 17.37 4.89
N GLU A 392 11.11 18.20 4.00
CA GLU A 392 12.45 18.03 3.45
C GLU A 392 13.54 18.27 4.52
N VAL A 393 13.38 19.30 5.37
CA VAL A 393 14.31 19.56 6.48
C VAL A 393 14.25 18.43 7.51
N TRP A 394 13.05 17.95 7.82
CA TRP A 394 12.85 16.80 8.70
C TRP A 394 13.53 15.55 8.15
N LEU A 395 13.30 15.24 6.87
CA LEU A 395 13.91 14.10 6.20
C LEU A 395 15.44 14.24 6.16
N GLN A 396 15.96 15.43 5.87
CA GLN A 396 17.41 15.65 5.82
C GLN A 396 18.05 15.38 7.19
N ALA A 397 17.47 15.89 8.27
CA ALA A 397 17.96 15.66 9.63
C ALA A 397 17.99 14.16 9.98
N PHE A 398 16.98 13.40 9.59
CA PHE A 398 16.97 11.94 9.74
C PHE A 398 18.03 11.26 8.89
N MET A 399 18.15 11.65 7.63
CA MET A 399 19.13 11.07 6.70
C MET A 399 20.57 11.32 7.13
N ASP A 400 20.83 12.43 7.82
CA ASP A 400 22.17 12.76 8.34
C ASP A 400 22.61 11.84 9.49
N GLU A 401 21.65 11.22 10.21
CA GLU A 401 21.94 10.24 11.26
C GLU A 401 22.26 8.84 10.74
N ILE A 402 21.94 8.54 9.48
CA ILE A 402 22.25 7.24 8.87
C ILE A 402 23.76 7.11 8.71
N PRO A 403 24.43 6.17 9.38
CA PRO A 403 25.89 6.23 9.62
C PRO A 403 26.76 5.95 8.39
N SER A 404 26.19 5.40 7.32
CA SER A 404 27.00 5.00 6.16
C SER A 404 26.47 5.60 4.86
N PRO A 405 27.30 6.29 4.08
CA PRO A 405 26.94 6.71 2.72
C PRO A 405 26.48 5.54 1.84
N SER A 406 27.13 4.39 1.96
CA SER A 406 26.74 3.18 1.22
C SER A 406 25.35 2.67 1.59
N LEU A 407 24.95 2.78 2.86
CA LEU A 407 23.61 2.42 3.31
C LEU A 407 22.55 3.38 2.75
N LYS A 408 22.83 4.70 2.77
CA LYS A 408 21.96 5.72 2.15
C LYS A 408 21.73 5.45 0.66
N LYS A 409 22.82 5.17 -0.07
CA LYS A 409 22.79 4.85 -1.49
C LYS A 409 21.96 3.61 -1.77
N TRP A 410 22.23 2.53 -1.04
CA TRP A 410 21.51 1.27 -1.18
C TRP A 410 20.00 1.43 -0.85
N GLN A 411 19.66 2.19 0.18
CA GLN A 411 18.27 2.46 0.55
C GLN A 411 17.54 3.26 -0.52
N ASN A 412 18.15 4.31 -1.07
CA ASN A 412 17.57 5.09 -2.18
C ASN A 412 17.35 4.22 -3.42
N MET A 413 18.34 3.38 -3.77
CA MET A 413 18.23 2.45 -4.87
C MET A 413 17.07 1.46 -4.67
N LYS A 414 16.92 0.90 -3.46
CA LYS A 414 15.83 -0.05 -3.17
C LYS A 414 14.45 0.59 -3.18
N VAL A 415 14.33 1.84 -2.76
CA VAL A 415 13.07 2.61 -2.89
C VAL A 415 12.76 2.83 -4.38
N ALA A 416 13.74 3.25 -5.17
CA ALA A 416 13.56 3.42 -6.60
C ALA A 416 13.19 2.11 -7.31
N GLN A 417 13.86 1.00 -7.00
CA GLN A 417 13.53 -0.33 -7.53
C GLN A 417 12.11 -0.77 -7.17
N PHE A 418 11.65 -0.46 -5.96
CA PHE A 418 10.28 -0.76 -5.58
C PHE A 418 9.28 -0.07 -6.49
N TYR A 419 9.41 1.24 -6.70
CA TYR A 419 8.52 1.97 -7.58
C TYR A 419 8.62 1.50 -9.02
N SER A 420 9.82 1.17 -9.50
CA SER A 420 10.03 0.57 -10.82
C SER A 420 9.25 -0.73 -10.98
N ASN A 421 9.39 -1.67 -10.06
CA ASN A 421 8.68 -2.94 -10.09
C ASN A 421 7.16 -2.77 -10.02
N TYR A 422 6.67 -1.76 -9.29
CA TYR A 422 5.25 -1.50 -9.18
C TYR A 422 4.64 -0.98 -10.48
N CYS A 423 5.35 -0.09 -11.17
CA CYS A 423 4.95 0.38 -12.50
C CYS A 423 4.93 -0.73 -13.55
N GLN A 424 5.82 -1.73 -13.46
CA GLN A 424 5.82 -2.90 -14.35
C GLN A 424 4.54 -3.73 -14.25
N LYS A 425 3.99 -3.88 -13.07
CA LYS A 425 2.77 -4.67 -12.86
C LYS A 425 1.52 -4.05 -13.46
N TYR A 426 1.56 -2.76 -13.82
CA TYR A 426 0.40 -2.00 -14.29
C TYR A 426 0.66 -1.25 -15.61
N PRO A 427 1.08 -1.93 -16.69
CA PRO A 427 1.49 -1.29 -17.95
C PRO A 427 0.35 -0.54 -18.66
N PHE A 428 -0.89 -0.73 -18.25
CA PHE A 428 -2.06 -0.08 -18.87
C PHE A 428 -2.39 1.30 -18.31
N TYR A 429 -1.65 1.76 -17.29
CA TYR A 429 -1.89 3.04 -16.64
C TYR A 429 -0.86 4.07 -17.06
N TYR A 430 -1.26 5.34 -17.10
CA TYR A 430 -0.40 6.47 -17.42
C TYR A 430 0.65 6.64 -16.31
N PHE A 431 1.80 6.00 -16.50
CA PHE A 431 2.93 6.10 -15.58
C PHE A 431 3.96 7.13 -16.01
N GLU A 432 3.67 8.01 -16.97
CA GLU A 432 4.62 9.04 -17.39
C GLU A 432 5.15 9.86 -16.21
N LEU A 433 4.24 10.31 -15.33
CA LEU A 433 4.64 11.03 -14.11
C LEU A 433 5.37 10.13 -13.11
N ALA A 434 4.95 8.88 -12.95
CA ALA A 434 5.62 7.92 -12.08
C ALA A 434 7.03 7.58 -12.59
N LEU A 435 7.18 7.38 -13.89
CA LEU A 435 8.48 7.15 -14.53
C LEU A 435 9.40 8.37 -14.38
N GLN A 436 8.86 9.58 -14.58
CA GLN A 436 9.64 10.81 -14.38
C GLN A 436 10.10 10.96 -12.93
N TYR A 437 9.23 10.71 -11.97
CA TYR A 437 9.58 10.76 -10.56
C TYR A 437 10.64 9.71 -10.17
N GLN A 438 10.51 8.49 -10.71
CA GLN A 438 11.51 7.44 -10.51
C GLN A 438 12.87 7.84 -11.07
N LEU A 439 12.87 8.44 -12.26
CA LEU A 439 14.11 8.94 -12.86
C LEU A 439 14.78 9.98 -11.96
N GLU A 440 14.03 10.93 -11.41
CA GLU A 440 14.55 11.92 -10.45
C GLU A 440 15.19 11.26 -9.22
N VAL A 441 14.54 10.23 -8.65
CA VAL A 441 15.05 9.49 -7.48
C VAL A 441 16.32 8.71 -7.83
N LEU A 442 16.35 8.08 -9.02
CA LEU A 442 17.50 7.30 -9.48
C LEU A 442 18.68 8.18 -9.83
N GLU A 443 18.47 9.36 -10.42
CA GLU A 443 19.55 10.30 -10.68
C GLU A 443 20.19 10.80 -9.40
N ARG A 444 19.41 11.07 -8.36
CA ARG A 444 19.96 11.37 -7.03
C ARG A 444 20.76 10.19 -6.45
N ALA A 445 20.27 8.96 -6.61
CA ALA A 445 21.00 7.77 -6.18
C ALA A 445 22.30 7.59 -6.94
N LYS A 446 22.33 7.88 -8.24
CA LYS A 446 23.53 7.87 -9.08
C LYS A 446 24.56 8.89 -8.60
N ASP A 447 24.14 10.11 -8.27
CA ASP A 447 25.05 11.15 -7.74
C ASP A 447 25.73 10.72 -6.45
N LEU A 448 25.05 9.88 -5.65
CA LEU A 448 25.58 9.30 -4.42
C LEU A 448 26.49 8.07 -4.68
N ASP A 449 26.32 7.37 -5.79
CA ASP A 449 27.03 6.12 -6.12
C ASP A 449 27.35 6.02 -7.61
N GLN A 450 28.36 6.77 -8.02
CA GLN A 450 28.75 6.93 -9.42
C GLN A 450 29.31 5.66 -10.09
N ASP A 451 29.70 4.66 -9.29
CA ASP A 451 30.27 3.40 -9.78
C ASP A 451 29.24 2.25 -9.80
N ASN A 452 27.98 2.51 -9.48
CA ASN A 452 26.95 1.49 -9.41
C ASN A 452 26.28 1.26 -10.77
N TRP A 453 26.76 0.25 -11.50
CA TRP A 453 26.24 -0.10 -12.82
C TRP A 453 24.72 -0.38 -12.83
N GLY A 454 24.15 -0.92 -11.73
CA GLY A 454 22.72 -1.20 -11.62
C GLY A 454 21.89 0.08 -11.68
N ILE A 455 22.34 1.17 -11.04
CA ILE A 455 21.65 2.48 -11.11
C ILE A 455 21.73 3.03 -12.54
N TYR A 456 22.87 2.93 -13.20
CA TYR A 456 23.01 3.37 -14.59
C TYR A 456 22.09 2.57 -15.52
N GLY A 457 21.95 1.26 -15.32
CA GLY A 457 21.03 0.42 -16.07
C GLY A 457 19.57 0.86 -15.92
N GLU A 458 19.16 1.16 -14.69
CA GLU A 458 17.81 1.67 -14.38
C GLU A 458 17.54 3.03 -15.01
N VAL A 459 18.45 3.98 -14.80
CA VAL A 459 18.32 5.33 -15.39
C VAL A 459 18.22 5.23 -16.90
N GLY A 460 19.09 4.44 -17.52
CA GLY A 460 19.09 4.24 -18.96
C GLY A 460 17.76 3.69 -19.49
N THR A 461 17.25 2.67 -18.83
CA THR A 461 15.98 2.05 -19.19
C THR A 461 14.81 3.03 -19.07
N LEU A 462 14.73 3.76 -17.96
CA LEU A 462 13.67 4.74 -17.74
C LEU A 462 13.74 5.94 -18.71
N LEU A 463 14.94 6.39 -19.06
CA LEU A 463 15.15 7.43 -20.07
C LEU A 463 14.56 7.01 -21.42
N ILE A 464 14.85 5.79 -21.87
CA ILE A 464 14.32 5.25 -23.13
C ILE A 464 12.80 5.19 -23.07
N MET A 465 12.23 4.69 -21.98
CA MET A 465 10.77 4.59 -21.80
C MET A 465 10.09 5.97 -21.75
N ASN A 466 10.81 7.02 -21.35
CA ASN A 466 10.33 8.42 -21.38
C ASN A 466 10.66 9.14 -22.71
N GLY A 467 11.09 8.43 -23.76
CA GLY A 467 11.38 8.99 -25.07
C GLY A 467 12.76 9.67 -25.21
N ARG A 468 13.59 9.67 -24.16
CA ARG A 468 14.98 10.17 -24.18
C ARG A 468 15.94 9.05 -24.62
N VAL A 469 15.72 8.54 -25.85
CA VAL A 469 16.31 7.27 -26.34
C VAL A 469 17.83 7.32 -26.40
N ASP A 470 18.40 8.33 -27.05
CA ASP A 470 19.86 8.43 -27.22
C ASP A 470 20.60 8.50 -25.88
N GLU A 471 20.07 9.30 -24.97
CA GLU A 471 20.63 9.47 -23.63
C GLU A 471 20.54 8.17 -22.82
N GLY A 472 19.39 7.49 -22.90
CA GLY A 472 19.21 6.20 -22.23
C GLY A 472 20.16 5.12 -22.74
N ILE A 473 20.45 5.08 -24.05
CA ILE A 473 21.45 4.19 -24.66
C ILE A 473 22.84 4.47 -24.09
N GLU A 474 23.20 5.73 -23.92
CA GLU A 474 24.48 6.12 -23.33
C GLU A 474 24.62 5.62 -21.89
N TYR A 475 23.55 5.75 -21.09
CA TYR A 475 23.50 5.21 -19.73
C TYR A 475 23.62 3.69 -19.68
N LEU A 476 22.97 2.95 -20.58
CA LEU A 476 23.08 1.50 -20.65
C LEU A 476 24.51 1.05 -21.06
N ARG A 477 25.18 1.77 -21.95
CA ARG A 477 26.58 1.53 -22.29
C ARG A 477 27.51 1.77 -21.12
N ASN A 478 27.28 2.84 -20.36
CA ASN A 478 28.02 3.12 -19.14
C ASN A 478 27.80 2.02 -18.09
N ALA A 479 26.57 1.51 -17.95
CA ALA A 479 26.27 0.38 -17.08
C ALA A 479 27.06 -0.87 -17.49
N THR A 480 27.12 -1.19 -18.79
CA THR A 480 27.92 -2.31 -19.32
C THR A 480 29.42 -2.12 -19.01
N ALA A 481 29.95 -0.92 -19.22
CA ALA A 481 31.33 -0.61 -18.93
C ALA A 481 31.69 -0.72 -17.44
N LEU A 482 30.84 -0.21 -16.56
CA LEU A 482 31.02 -0.30 -15.10
C LEU A 482 30.87 -1.72 -14.57
N LYS A 483 29.97 -2.51 -15.14
CA LYS A 483 29.78 -3.92 -14.79
C LYS A 483 30.99 -4.76 -15.20
N GLY A 484 31.69 -4.38 -16.27
CA GLY A 484 32.81 -5.13 -16.83
C GLY A 484 32.41 -6.44 -17.53
N SER A 485 31.12 -6.63 -17.79
CA SER A 485 30.54 -7.76 -18.54
C SER A 485 29.24 -7.30 -19.23
N PRO A 486 28.76 -8.01 -20.26
CA PRO A 486 27.49 -7.71 -20.90
C PRO A 486 26.35 -7.60 -19.89
N LEU A 487 25.40 -6.71 -20.15
CA LEU A 487 24.14 -6.67 -19.40
C LEU A 487 23.30 -7.88 -19.79
N ASP A 488 22.68 -8.53 -18.80
CA ASP A 488 21.81 -9.69 -18.97
C ASP A 488 20.42 -9.33 -18.40
N PRO A 489 19.32 -9.68 -19.09
CA PRO A 489 17.97 -9.56 -18.54
C PRO A 489 17.76 -10.23 -17.17
N GLY A 490 18.60 -11.20 -16.83
CA GLY A 490 18.62 -11.87 -15.51
C GLY A 490 19.46 -11.18 -14.44
N ASP A 491 20.16 -10.10 -14.76
CA ASP A 491 20.88 -9.29 -13.79
C ASP A 491 19.90 -8.64 -12.80
N HIS A 492 20.19 -8.75 -11.52
CA HIS A 492 19.27 -8.45 -10.42
C HIS A 492 18.68 -7.03 -10.45
N GLY A 493 17.39 -6.95 -10.23
CA GLY A 493 16.60 -5.76 -9.91
C GLY A 493 15.78 -5.29 -11.10
N SER A 494 15.89 -4.12 -11.48
CA SER A 494 15.19 -3.30 -12.45
C SER A 494 15.50 -3.61 -13.91
N VAL A 495 16.45 -4.45 -14.15
CA VAL A 495 16.93 -4.85 -15.49
C VAL A 495 15.89 -5.65 -16.29
N ASN A 496 14.77 -5.98 -15.70
CA ASN A 496 13.64 -6.65 -16.38
C ASN A 496 13.04 -5.83 -17.55
N TRP A 497 13.31 -4.53 -17.62
CA TRP A 497 12.81 -3.62 -18.67
C TRP A 497 13.78 -3.48 -19.86
N ILE A 498 14.98 -4.00 -19.76
CA ILE A 498 15.95 -3.86 -20.86
C ILE A 498 15.37 -4.35 -22.18
N PRO A 499 14.73 -5.52 -22.27
CA PRO A 499 14.17 -5.98 -23.54
C PRO A 499 13.16 -5.01 -24.14
N GLU A 500 12.26 -4.44 -23.33
CA GLU A 500 11.25 -3.47 -23.77
C GLU A 500 11.90 -2.13 -24.16
N ALA A 501 12.84 -1.63 -23.37
CA ALA A 501 13.57 -0.43 -23.67
C ALA A 501 14.38 -0.56 -24.97
N LEU A 502 15.06 -1.70 -25.18
CA LEU A 502 15.80 -1.99 -26.40
C LEU A 502 14.86 -2.08 -27.62
N GLN A 503 13.68 -2.66 -27.46
CA GLN A 503 12.66 -2.68 -28.51
C GLN A 503 12.20 -1.26 -28.89
N ILE A 504 11.97 -0.39 -27.92
CA ILE A 504 11.61 1.02 -28.13
C ILE A 504 12.76 1.74 -28.82
N ALA A 505 14.01 1.49 -28.40
CA ALA A 505 15.21 2.08 -28.99
C ALA A 505 15.55 1.53 -30.40
N GLY A 506 14.93 0.44 -30.82
CA GLY A 506 15.23 -0.20 -32.11
C GLY A 506 16.61 -0.85 -32.16
N ILE A 507 17.18 -1.24 -31.02
CA ILE A 507 18.50 -1.88 -30.91
C ILE A 507 18.40 -3.25 -30.25
N THR A 508 19.42 -4.08 -30.44
CA THR A 508 19.53 -5.39 -29.78
C THR A 508 20.48 -5.33 -28.59
N LEU A 509 20.37 -6.26 -27.67
CA LEU A 509 21.29 -6.40 -26.54
C LEU A 509 22.73 -6.65 -27.02
N GLU A 510 22.91 -7.40 -28.11
CA GLU A 510 24.20 -7.65 -28.76
C GLU A 510 24.84 -6.35 -29.27
N SER A 511 24.04 -5.50 -29.93
CA SER A 511 24.54 -4.20 -30.42
C SER A 511 24.84 -3.23 -29.26
N LEU A 512 24.11 -3.32 -28.15
CA LEU A 512 24.42 -2.54 -26.96
C LEU A 512 25.75 -2.97 -26.31
N ASN A 513 25.97 -4.28 -26.23
CA ASN A 513 27.18 -4.86 -25.63
C ASN A 513 28.42 -4.80 -26.54
N GLY A 514 28.31 -4.28 -27.77
CA GLY A 514 29.42 -4.17 -28.71
C GLY A 514 29.77 -5.48 -29.42
N GLU A 515 28.89 -6.47 -29.36
CA GLU A 515 29.01 -7.71 -30.14
C GLU A 515 28.34 -7.45 -31.51
N SER A 516 29.15 -7.16 -32.51
CA SER A 516 28.73 -6.91 -33.91
C SER A 516 28.80 -8.15 -34.77
#